data_ea849ae098f0ce6ab7f603b2935ff8b4
#
_entry.id   ea849ae098f0ce6ab7f603b2935ff8b4
#
_cell.length_a   1.000
_cell.length_b   1.000
_cell.length_c   1.000
_cell.angle_alpha   90.00
_cell.angle_beta   90.00
_cell.angle_gamma   90.00
#
_symmetry.space_group_name_H-M   'P 1'
#
loop_
_entity.id
_entity.type
_entity.pdbx_description
1 polymer ?
#
loop_
_entity_poly.entity_id
_entity_poly.type
_entity_poly.pdbx_seq_one_letter_code
_entity_poly.pdbx_strand_id
1 'polypeptide(L)'
;MTSGNLNPKPELAISVVLFHSDLDQFDRLLASLSDALLPTQLAVVPVICVDNSLNPDYALRGRAICDRWRGVGGLAIDWVSNAVNAGYGAGHNIALSRLNSRYHLLLNPDVELDKSAISEALRLMDSDPRVALLAPVGFDSHGEPEYLAKDYPSVWVLALRAFAPRWFKRLNTKRLDRYEMRRRADANNVRGIVLASGCCMWVRRGALDQVGGFDESYFLYFEDYDLSMKLAQQGNLLESQAVRIVHHGGDAARKGWQHIGWFMAGAIRFFRRWGWRWFG
;
A
#
# COMPACT_ATOMS: atom_id res chain seq x y z
N MET A 1 -24.60 33.67 14.62
CA MET A 1 -23.46 32.72 14.67
C MET A 1 -23.98 31.38 14.22
N THR A 2 -23.85 31.08 12.95
CA THR A 2 -24.29 29.82 12.34
C THR A 2 -23.22 28.79 12.65
N SER A 3 -23.55 27.85 13.56
CA SER A 3 -22.76 26.62 13.75
C SER A 3 -22.78 25.85 12.44
N GLY A 4 -21.67 25.93 11.68
CA GLY A 4 -21.47 25.10 10.51
C GLY A 4 -21.58 23.63 10.92
N ASN A 5 -22.55 22.95 10.33
CA ASN A 5 -22.76 21.51 10.45
C ASN A 5 -21.54 20.84 9.77
N LEU A 6 -20.43 20.67 10.52
CA LEU A 6 -19.30 19.90 10.07
C LEU A 6 -19.78 18.45 10.02
N ASN A 7 -20.08 17.94 8.83
CA ASN A 7 -20.29 16.51 8.65
C ASN A 7 -19.11 15.78 9.32
N PRO A 8 -19.37 14.81 10.20
CA PRO A 8 -18.31 14.10 10.89
C PRO A 8 -17.35 13.52 9.85
N LYS A 9 -16.06 13.71 10.09
CA LYS A 9 -14.97 13.18 9.25
C LYS A 9 -15.14 11.65 9.10
N PRO A 10 -15.13 11.09 7.88
CA PRO A 10 -15.22 9.66 7.70
C PRO A 10 -14.12 8.91 8.49
N GLU A 11 -14.49 7.79 9.06
CA GLU A 11 -13.55 6.94 9.82
C GLU A 11 -12.44 6.44 8.89
N LEU A 12 -12.80 5.93 7.72
CA LEU A 12 -11.91 5.37 6.71
C LEU A 12 -12.14 6.04 5.36
N ALA A 13 -11.04 6.29 4.63
CA ALA A 13 -11.06 6.58 3.20
C ALA A 13 -10.03 5.70 2.48
N ILE A 14 -10.23 5.44 1.20
CA ILE A 14 -9.43 4.51 0.42
C ILE A 14 -8.94 5.19 -0.85
N SER A 15 -7.69 4.94 -1.24
CA SER A 15 -7.17 5.31 -2.55
C SER A 15 -6.58 4.10 -3.28
N VAL A 16 -6.89 4.00 -4.57
CA VAL A 16 -6.38 2.97 -5.49
C VAL A 16 -5.76 3.66 -6.68
N VAL A 17 -4.52 3.31 -7.03
CA VAL A 17 -3.84 3.86 -8.22
C VAL A 17 -3.72 2.77 -9.28
N LEU A 18 -4.21 3.08 -10.49
CA LEU A 18 -4.23 2.17 -11.62
C LEU A 18 -3.30 2.67 -12.74
N PHE A 19 -2.56 1.75 -13.35
CA PHE A 19 -1.76 2.01 -14.55
C PHE A 19 -1.77 0.76 -15.43
N HIS A 20 -2.69 0.67 -16.40
CA HIS A 20 -2.92 -0.51 -17.24
C HIS A 20 -3.05 -1.81 -16.42
N SER A 21 -3.57 -1.69 -15.20
CA SER A 21 -3.82 -2.82 -14.32
C SER A 21 -4.87 -3.75 -14.91
N ASP A 22 -4.81 -5.03 -14.54
CA ASP A 22 -5.84 -6.00 -14.88
C ASP A 22 -7.18 -5.58 -14.27
N LEU A 23 -8.18 -5.32 -15.11
CA LEU A 23 -9.48 -4.83 -14.67
C LEU A 23 -10.33 -5.92 -14.00
N ASP A 24 -10.06 -7.20 -14.25
CA ASP A 24 -10.71 -8.29 -13.54
C ASP A 24 -10.17 -8.41 -12.10
N GLN A 25 -8.88 -8.16 -11.89
CA GLN A 25 -8.32 -8.05 -10.55
C GLN A 25 -8.86 -6.83 -9.81
N PHE A 26 -8.97 -5.69 -10.49
CA PHE A 26 -9.57 -4.49 -9.92
C PHE A 26 -11.04 -4.71 -9.52
N ASP A 27 -11.82 -5.45 -10.31
CA ASP A 27 -13.19 -5.81 -9.98
C ASP A 27 -13.24 -6.70 -8.70
N ARG A 28 -12.34 -7.69 -8.60
CA ARG A 28 -12.21 -8.53 -7.39
C ARG A 28 -11.78 -7.73 -6.15
N LEU A 29 -10.89 -6.74 -6.32
CA LEU A 29 -10.57 -5.82 -5.22
C LEU A 29 -11.82 -5.15 -4.68
N LEU A 30 -12.67 -4.54 -5.56
CA LEU A 30 -13.88 -3.83 -5.13
C LEU A 30 -14.90 -4.79 -4.48
N ALA A 31 -15.00 -6.02 -4.99
CA ALA A 31 -15.81 -7.06 -4.37
C ALA A 31 -15.33 -7.39 -2.95
N SER A 32 -14.02 -7.61 -2.78
CA SER A 32 -13.43 -7.93 -1.48
C SER A 32 -13.53 -6.75 -0.49
N LEU A 33 -13.41 -5.50 -0.97
CA LEU A 33 -13.65 -4.31 -0.16
C LEU A 33 -15.09 -4.25 0.34
N SER A 34 -16.06 -4.47 -0.55
CA SER A 34 -17.48 -4.53 -0.17
C SER A 34 -17.74 -5.59 0.90
N ASP A 35 -17.21 -6.80 0.71
CA ASP A 35 -17.33 -7.90 1.68
C ASP A 35 -16.66 -7.58 3.03
N ALA A 36 -15.48 -6.96 3.00
CA ALA A 36 -14.73 -6.59 4.20
C ALA A 36 -15.32 -5.40 4.98
N LEU A 37 -16.20 -4.62 4.34
CA LEU A 37 -16.96 -3.55 4.99
C LEU A 37 -18.18 -4.07 5.75
N LEU A 38 -18.79 -5.21 5.34
CA LEU A 38 -19.99 -5.75 5.97
C LEU A 38 -19.87 -5.95 7.50
N PRO A 39 -18.74 -6.44 8.05
CA PRO A 39 -18.60 -6.61 9.50
C PRO A 39 -18.41 -5.29 10.25
N THR A 40 -18.20 -4.17 9.53
CA THR A 40 -17.98 -2.87 10.13
C THR A 40 -19.29 -2.10 10.28
N GLN A 41 -19.31 -1.08 11.11
CA GLN A 41 -20.47 -0.18 11.22
C GLN A 41 -20.32 1.07 10.33
N LEU A 42 -19.43 1.04 9.34
CA LEU A 42 -19.16 2.16 8.46
C LEU A 42 -20.27 2.28 7.42
N ALA A 43 -21.06 3.36 7.51
CA ALA A 43 -22.19 3.56 6.61
C ALA A 43 -21.73 3.92 5.17
N VAL A 44 -20.66 4.74 5.07
CA VAL A 44 -20.11 5.21 3.79
C VAL A 44 -18.60 5.32 3.90
N VAL A 45 -17.89 4.71 2.94
CA VAL A 45 -16.45 4.78 2.81
C VAL A 45 -16.08 5.40 1.45
N PRO A 46 -15.51 6.62 1.46
CA PRO A 46 -15.04 7.26 0.23
C PRO A 46 -13.85 6.50 -0.36
N VAL A 47 -13.94 6.22 -1.66
CA VAL A 47 -12.89 5.56 -2.44
C VAL A 47 -12.55 6.43 -3.65
N ILE A 48 -11.28 6.78 -3.84
CA ILE A 48 -10.81 7.43 -5.06
C ILE A 48 -9.90 6.47 -5.82
N CYS A 49 -10.33 6.15 -7.05
CA CYS A 49 -9.57 5.39 -8.01
C CYS A 49 -8.87 6.36 -8.98
N VAL A 50 -7.55 6.40 -8.96
CA VAL A 50 -6.74 7.31 -9.78
C VAL A 50 -6.15 6.54 -10.95
N ASP A 51 -6.52 6.93 -12.15
CA ASP A 51 -6.08 6.32 -13.40
C ASP A 51 -4.92 7.10 -14.02
N ASN A 52 -3.76 6.47 -14.04
CA ASN A 52 -2.53 6.96 -14.66
C ASN A 52 -2.29 6.38 -16.08
N SER A 53 -3.25 5.63 -16.67
CA SER A 53 -3.05 4.90 -17.92
C SER A 53 -2.91 5.81 -19.14
N LEU A 54 -3.48 7.01 -19.09
CA LEU A 54 -3.60 7.96 -20.21
C LEU A 54 -4.34 7.35 -21.41
N ASN A 55 -5.15 6.32 -21.18
CA ASN A 55 -5.88 5.57 -22.20
C ASN A 55 -7.38 5.73 -21.99
N PRO A 56 -8.11 6.40 -22.91
CA PRO A 56 -9.54 6.64 -22.78
C PRO A 56 -10.38 5.36 -22.73
N ASP A 57 -10.03 4.31 -23.49
CA ASP A 57 -10.77 3.04 -23.50
C ASP A 57 -10.58 2.29 -22.18
N TYR A 58 -9.36 2.31 -21.62
CA TYR A 58 -9.09 1.77 -20.29
C TYR A 58 -9.89 2.53 -19.23
N ALA A 59 -9.87 3.86 -19.27
CA ALA A 59 -10.62 4.71 -18.34
C ALA A 59 -12.14 4.46 -18.41
N LEU A 60 -12.70 4.29 -19.63
CA LEU A 60 -14.12 3.98 -19.82
C LEU A 60 -14.48 2.64 -19.15
N ARG A 61 -13.69 1.60 -19.36
CA ARG A 61 -13.91 0.28 -18.77
C ARG A 61 -13.75 0.30 -17.24
N GLY A 62 -12.72 0.99 -16.75
CA GLY A 62 -12.49 1.13 -15.30
C GLY A 62 -13.63 1.87 -14.60
N ARG A 63 -14.15 2.96 -15.22
CA ARG A 63 -15.32 3.69 -14.70
C ARG A 63 -16.56 2.80 -14.64
N ALA A 64 -16.82 2.00 -15.67
CA ALA A 64 -17.95 1.10 -15.69
C ALA A 64 -17.91 0.08 -14.52
N ILE A 65 -16.71 -0.37 -14.13
CA ILE A 65 -16.52 -1.20 -12.94
C ILE A 65 -16.85 -0.40 -11.67
N CYS A 66 -16.29 0.81 -11.51
CA CYS A 66 -16.60 1.67 -10.37
C CYS A 66 -18.10 1.94 -10.23
N ASP A 67 -18.79 2.18 -11.35
CA ASP A 67 -20.24 2.46 -11.35
C ASP A 67 -21.07 1.25 -10.87
N ARG A 68 -20.63 0.03 -11.17
CA ARG A 68 -21.29 -1.21 -10.65
C ARG A 68 -21.16 -1.34 -9.12
N TRP A 69 -20.03 -0.91 -8.57
CA TRP A 69 -19.74 -1.04 -7.14
C TRP A 69 -20.14 0.19 -6.32
N ARG A 70 -20.49 1.30 -6.97
CA ARG A 70 -20.88 2.53 -6.26
C ARG A 70 -22.14 2.31 -5.46
N GLY A 71 -22.04 2.52 -4.14
CA GLY A 71 -23.12 2.28 -3.17
C GLY A 71 -23.21 0.84 -2.65
N VAL A 72 -22.54 -0.12 -3.26
CA VAL A 72 -22.51 -1.51 -2.80
C VAL A 72 -21.62 -1.62 -1.57
N GLY A 73 -22.10 -2.22 -0.48
CA GLY A 73 -21.33 -2.36 0.78
C GLY A 73 -20.87 -1.03 1.39
N GLY A 74 -21.52 0.11 1.06
CA GLY A 74 -21.14 1.42 1.58
C GLY A 74 -20.01 2.11 0.80
N LEU A 75 -19.57 1.57 -0.34
CA LEU A 75 -18.50 2.16 -1.16
C LEU A 75 -18.98 3.41 -1.90
N ALA A 76 -18.40 4.58 -1.61
CA ALA A 76 -18.60 5.83 -2.34
C ALA A 76 -17.42 6.05 -3.29
N ILE A 77 -17.51 5.51 -4.50
CA ILE A 77 -16.39 5.42 -5.44
C ILE A 77 -16.41 6.58 -6.43
N ASP A 78 -15.26 7.27 -6.53
CA ASP A 78 -14.96 8.24 -7.56
C ASP A 78 -13.76 7.82 -8.41
N TRP A 79 -13.86 8.10 -9.72
CA TRP A 79 -12.78 7.85 -10.68
C TRP A 79 -12.15 9.16 -11.14
N VAL A 80 -10.83 9.23 -11.07
CA VAL A 80 -10.02 10.38 -11.46
C VAL A 80 -9.03 9.96 -12.53
N SER A 81 -9.21 10.41 -13.77
CA SER A 81 -8.21 10.21 -14.83
C SER A 81 -7.19 11.35 -14.81
N ASN A 82 -5.92 11.00 -14.74
CA ASN A 82 -4.83 11.98 -14.78
C ASN A 82 -4.50 12.41 -16.21
N ALA A 83 -4.03 13.65 -16.37
CA ALA A 83 -3.53 14.15 -17.64
C ALA A 83 -2.09 13.70 -17.93
N VAL A 84 -1.36 13.28 -16.90
CA VAL A 84 0.03 12.78 -16.98
C VAL A 84 0.21 11.64 -15.98
N ASN A 85 1.03 10.65 -16.34
CA ASN A 85 1.44 9.64 -15.38
C ASN A 85 2.63 10.16 -14.55
N ALA A 86 2.35 10.65 -13.35
CA ALA A 86 3.36 11.16 -12.43
C ALA A 86 3.92 10.08 -11.47
N GLY A 87 3.50 8.83 -11.63
CA GLY A 87 3.93 7.69 -10.82
C GLY A 87 2.93 7.28 -9.73
N TYR A 88 3.31 6.25 -8.98
CA TYR A 88 2.45 5.61 -7.98
C TYR A 88 2.12 6.54 -6.80
N GLY A 89 3.16 7.08 -6.14
CA GLY A 89 2.98 7.95 -4.98
C GLY A 89 2.22 9.24 -5.30
N ALA A 90 2.52 9.86 -6.46
CA ALA A 90 1.80 11.04 -6.92
C ALA A 90 0.31 10.76 -7.18
N GLY A 91 -0.02 9.57 -7.72
CA GLY A 91 -1.40 9.13 -7.87
C GLY A 91 -2.13 9.07 -6.52
N HIS A 92 -1.53 8.50 -5.49
CA HIS A 92 -2.11 8.50 -4.15
C HIS A 92 -2.24 9.92 -3.58
N ASN A 93 -1.27 10.81 -3.79
CA ASN A 93 -1.35 12.18 -3.32
C ASN A 93 -2.55 12.95 -3.91
N ILE A 94 -2.91 12.68 -5.17
CA ILE A 94 -4.13 13.24 -5.80
C ILE A 94 -5.38 12.80 -5.02
N ALA A 95 -5.49 11.54 -4.64
CA ALA A 95 -6.60 11.05 -3.83
C ALA A 95 -6.56 11.66 -2.42
N LEU A 96 -5.38 11.72 -1.79
CA LEU A 96 -5.18 12.29 -0.47
C LEU A 96 -5.59 13.75 -0.38
N SER A 97 -5.37 14.54 -1.44
CA SER A 97 -5.78 15.95 -1.49
C SER A 97 -7.30 16.16 -1.50
N ARG A 98 -8.06 15.14 -1.90
CA ARG A 98 -9.53 15.16 -2.03
C ARG A 98 -10.26 14.44 -0.90
N LEU A 99 -9.55 13.59 -0.15
CA LEU A 99 -10.09 12.76 0.91
C LEU A 99 -9.68 13.32 2.28
N ASN A 100 -10.58 13.28 3.23
CA ASN A 100 -10.31 13.59 4.61
C ASN A 100 -10.98 12.55 5.51
N SER A 101 -10.16 11.74 6.21
CA SER A 101 -10.63 10.63 7.04
C SER A 101 -9.79 10.52 8.32
N ARG A 102 -10.20 9.68 9.27
CA ARG A 102 -9.37 9.35 10.43
C ARG A 102 -8.23 8.40 10.07
N TYR A 103 -8.55 7.40 9.26
CA TYR A 103 -7.60 6.45 8.68
C TYR A 103 -7.67 6.48 7.16
N HIS A 104 -6.55 6.22 6.52
CA HIS A 104 -6.46 6.12 5.08
C HIS A 104 -5.87 4.78 4.67
N LEU A 105 -6.54 4.08 3.77
CA LEU A 105 -6.05 2.82 3.19
C LEU A 105 -5.52 3.08 1.78
N LEU A 106 -4.23 2.86 1.61
CA LEU A 106 -3.53 2.89 0.32
C LEU A 106 -3.54 1.47 -0.25
N LEU A 107 -4.05 1.28 -1.48
CA LEU A 107 -4.21 -0.04 -2.08
C LEU A 107 -3.73 -0.11 -3.52
N ASN A 108 -3.13 -1.24 -3.86
CA ASN A 108 -2.96 -1.66 -5.24
C ASN A 108 -4.26 -2.26 -5.80
N PRO A 109 -4.47 -2.19 -7.13
CA PRO A 109 -5.67 -2.74 -7.78
C PRO A 109 -5.71 -4.27 -7.87
N ASP A 110 -4.61 -4.96 -7.53
CA ASP A 110 -4.41 -6.41 -7.58
C ASP A 110 -4.38 -7.06 -6.19
N VAL A 111 -4.99 -6.40 -5.20
CA VAL A 111 -5.13 -6.90 -3.81
C VAL A 111 -6.56 -7.34 -3.56
N GLU A 112 -6.75 -8.47 -2.88
CA GLU A 112 -8.03 -8.90 -2.31
C GLU A 112 -7.91 -8.93 -0.78
N LEU A 113 -8.88 -8.35 -0.08
CA LEU A 113 -8.91 -8.29 1.38
C LEU A 113 -9.63 -9.50 1.97
N ASP A 114 -9.13 -10.04 3.08
CA ASP A 114 -9.93 -10.93 3.92
C ASP A 114 -11.14 -10.17 4.49
N LYS A 115 -12.26 -10.88 4.70
CA LYS A 115 -13.52 -10.30 5.21
C LYS A 115 -13.37 -9.57 6.54
N SER A 116 -12.41 -9.97 7.37
CA SER A 116 -12.13 -9.34 8.67
C SER A 116 -11.08 -8.23 8.59
N ALA A 117 -10.40 -8.03 7.43
CA ALA A 117 -9.24 -7.17 7.35
C ALA A 117 -9.52 -5.72 7.76
N ILE A 118 -10.66 -5.15 7.33
CA ILE A 118 -11.02 -3.77 7.68
C ILE A 118 -11.35 -3.64 9.17
N SER A 119 -12.19 -4.50 9.71
CA SER A 119 -12.60 -4.45 11.12
C SER A 119 -11.41 -4.65 12.06
N GLU A 120 -10.51 -5.60 11.75
CA GLU A 120 -9.31 -5.86 12.55
C GLU A 120 -8.29 -4.71 12.46
N ALA A 121 -8.10 -4.13 11.27
CA ALA A 121 -7.21 -2.98 11.12
C ALA A 121 -7.69 -1.77 11.92
N LEU A 122 -8.98 -1.43 11.85
CA LEU A 122 -9.57 -0.34 12.63
C LEU A 122 -9.45 -0.61 14.13
N ARG A 123 -9.80 -1.81 14.59
CA ARG A 123 -9.68 -2.21 15.99
C ARG A 123 -8.25 -2.05 16.52
N LEU A 124 -7.26 -2.50 15.76
CA LEU A 124 -5.84 -2.41 16.16
C LEU A 124 -5.36 -0.97 16.19
N MET A 125 -5.70 -0.16 15.18
CA MET A 125 -5.31 1.24 15.14
C MET A 125 -6.04 2.09 16.19
N ASP A 126 -7.24 1.71 16.59
CA ASP A 126 -7.98 2.36 17.68
C ASP A 126 -7.40 2.01 19.06
N SER A 127 -6.93 0.77 19.23
CA SER A 127 -6.39 0.30 20.50
C SER A 127 -5.04 0.95 20.87
N ASP A 128 -4.26 1.42 19.89
CA ASP A 128 -2.99 2.14 20.13
C ASP A 128 -2.88 3.40 19.25
N PRO A 129 -3.11 4.59 19.82
CA PRO A 129 -3.00 5.84 19.09
C PRO A 129 -1.58 6.15 18.58
N ARG A 130 -0.55 5.46 19.07
CA ARG A 130 0.83 5.62 18.60
C ARG A 130 1.10 4.91 17.27
N VAL A 131 0.17 4.06 16.77
CA VAL A 131 0.33 3.41 15.48
C VAL A 131 0.12 4.42 14.36
N ALA A 132 1.18 4.72 13.63
CA ALA A 132 1.16 5.58 12.45
C ALA A 132 0.81 4.79 11.19
N LEU A 133 1.30 3.54 11.07
CA LEU A 133 1.07 2.64 9.95
C LEU A 133 0.85 1.21 10.44
N LEU A 134 -0.14 0.53 9.85
CA LEU A 134 -0.38 -0.90 10.00
C LEU A 134 -0.31 -1.57 8.63
N ALA A 135 0.54 -2.57 8.50
CA ALA A 135 0.68 -3.43 7.32
C ALA A 135 -0.05 -4.76 7.54
N PRO A 136 -0.67 -5.34 6.51
CA PRO A 136 -1.20 -6.69 6.56
C PRO A 136 -0.11 -7.73 6.40
N VAL A 137 -0.44 -8.99 6.70
CA VAL A 137 0.27 -10.13 6.12
C VAL A 137 -0.31 -10.46 4.76
N GLY A 138 0.57 -10.72 3.79
CA GLY A 138 0.19 -11.04 2.41
C GLY A 138 0.37 -12.51 2.08
N PHE A 139 -0.45 -12.98 1.16
CA PHE A 139 -0.34 -14.27 0.52
C PHE A 139 -0.44 -14.08 -0.99
N ASP A 140 0.24 -14.91 -1.76
CA ASP A 140 0.05 -14.94 -3.21
C ASP A 140 -1.24 -15.71 -3.60
N SER A 141 -1.53 -15.77 -4.91
CA SER A 141 -2.68 -16.49 -5.44
C SER A 141 -2.68 -18.01 -5.19
N HIS A 142 -1.54 -18.58 -4.75
CA HIS A 142 -1.39 -19.98 -4.39
C HIS A 142 -1.46 -20.21 -2.88
N GLY A 143 -1.65 -19.14 -2.09
CA GLY A 143 -1.67 -19.19 -0.63
C GLY A 143 -0.27 -19.21 0.01
N GLU A 144 0.79 -19.01 -0.76
CA GLU A 144 2.14 -18.91 -0.22
C GLU A 144 2.38 -17.53 0.40
N PRO A 145 3.10 -17.45 1.54
CA PRO A 145 3.34 -16.20 2.22
C PRO A 145 4.14 -15.20 1.38
N GLU A 146 3.63 -14.00 1.23
CA GLU A 146 4.35 -12.83 0.75
C GLU A 146 4.83 -11.97 1.91
N TYR A 147 6.13 -11.69 1.94
CA TYR A 147 6.72 -10.88 3.00
C TYR A 147 6.62 -9.40 2.63
N LEU A 148 5.51 -8.76 3.03
CA LEU A 148 5.23 -7.35 2.72
C LEU A 148 5.99 -6.38 3.63
N ALA A 149 6.29 -6.78 4.86
CA ALA A 149 7.17 -6.04 5.76
C ALA A 149 8.64 -6.32 5.46
N LYS A 150 9.48 -5.28 5.57
CA LYS A 150 10.93 -5.38 5.34
C LYS A 150 11.71 -4.70 6.46
N ASP A 151 12.93 -5.19 6.70
CA ASP A 151 13.96 -4.46 7.44
C ASP A 151 14.60 -3.39 6.54
N TYR A 152 15.39 -2.51 7.11
CA TYR A 152 16.12 -1.51 6.33
C TYR A 152 17.06 -2.19 5.32
N PRO A 153 16.98 -1.86 4.01
CA PRO A 153 17.75 -2.55 2.99
C PRO A 153 19.24 -2.21 3.07
N SER A 154 20.08 -3.17 2.67
CA SER A 154 21.46 -2.86 2.29
C SER A 154 21.61 -2.95 0.77
N VAL A 155 22.59 -2.25 0.22
CA VAL A 155 22.92 -2.30 -1.21
C VAL A 155 23.15 -3.75 -1.64
N TRP A 156 23.85 -4.53 -0.80
CA TRP A 156 24.13 -5.95 -1.05
C TRP A 156 22.85 -6.79 -1.11
N VAL A 157 21.92 -6.61 -0.18
CA VAL A 157 20.65 -7.37 -0.17
C VAL A 157 19.81 -7.03 -1.40
N LEU A 158 19.75 -5.77 -1.80
CA LEU A 158 19.03 -5.39 -3.02
C LEU A 158 19.67 -5.98 -4.27
N ALA A 159 21.00 -5.95 -4.36
CA ALA A 159 21.75 -6.59 -5.47
C ALA A 159 21.52 -8.11 -5.51
N LEU A 160 21.54 -8.78 -4.35
CA LEU A 160 21.25 -10.21 -4.24
C LEU A 160 19.83 -10.53 -4.75
N ARG A 161 18.83 -9.73 -4.36
CA ARG A 161 17.45 -9.95 -4.81
C ARG A 161 17.27 -9.74 -6.30
N ALA A 162 17.88 -8.68 -6.85
CA ALA A 162 17.71 -8.30 -8.25
C ALA A 162 18.48 -9.21 -9.21
N PHE A 163 19.73 -9.55 -8.88
CA PHE A 163 20.67 -10.10 -9.87
C PHE A 163 21.23 -11.49 -9.52
N ALA A 164 21.17 -11.91 -8.25
CA ALA A 164 21.80 -13.17 -7.88
C ALA A 164 21.03 -14.40 -8.41
N PRO A 165 21.71 -15.42 -8.94
CA PRO A 165 21.10 -16.68 -9.32
C PRO A 165 20.58 -17.44 -8.09
N ARG A 166 19.64 -18.38 -8.29
CA ARG A 166 18.96 -19.10 -7.20
C ARG A 166 19.92 -19.80 -6.23
N TRP A 167 21.01 -20.40 -6.75
CA TRP A 167 22.00 -21.09 -5.91
C TRP A 167 22.72 -20.11 -4.97
N PHE A 168 23.04 -18.90 -5.45
CA PHE A 168 23.72 -17.88 -4.65
C PHE A 168 22.78 -17.24 -3.60
N LYS A 169 21.49 -17.08 -3.91
CA LYS A 169 20.45 -16.69 -2.95
C LYS A 169 20.36 -17.71 -1.81
N ARG A 170 20.45 -19.02 -2.10
CA ARG A 170 20.46 -20.09 -1.07
C ARG A 170 21.61 -19.95 -0.09
N LEU A 171 22.80 -19.57 -0.54
CA LEU A 171 23.96 -19.32 0.34
C LEU A 171 23.79 -18.07 1.24
N ASN A 172 22.93 -17.14 0.84
CA ASN A 172 22.65 -15.89 1.56
C ASN A 172 21.27 -15.86 2.23
N THR A 173 20.64 -17.01 2.46
CA THR A 173 19.27 -17.14 2.99
C THR A 173 19.11 -16.36 4.29
N LYS A 174 20.03 -16.46 5.25
CA LYS A 174 19.95 -15.76 6.53
C LYS A 174 19.83 -14.23 6.38
N ARG A 175 20.49 -13.63 5.40
CA ARG A 175 20.43 -12.18 5.14
C ARG A 175 19.11 -11.80 4.47
N LEU A 176 18.67 -12.61 3.50
CA LEU A 176 17.39 -12.44 2.83
C LEU A 176 16.23 -12.60 3.82
N ASP A 177 16.26 -13.63 4.66
CA ASP A 177 15.26 -13.89 5.70
C ASP A 177 15.18 -12.74 6.71
N ARG A 178 16.34 -12.18 7.09
CA ARG A 178 16.38 -11.02 7.97
C ARG A 178 15.74 -9.79 7.31
N TYR A 179 16.13 -9.49 6.09
CA TYR A 179 15.58 -8.35 5.34
C TYR A 179 14.08 -8.50 5.09
N GLU A 180 13.63 -9.70 4.74
CA GLU A 180 12.21 -10.02 4.53
C GLU A 180 11.46 -10.29 5.85
N MET A 181 12.14 -10.13 6.98
CA MET A 181 11.57 -10.31 8.33
C MET A 181 10.88 -11.67 8.54
N ARG A 182 11.31 -12.73 7.84
CA ARG A 182 10.65 -14.05 7.81
C ARG A 182 10.54 -14.72 9.19
N ARG A 183 11.44 -14.43 10.13
CA ARG A 183 11.55 -15.13 11.44
C ARG A 183 10.84 -14.45 12.60
N ARG A 184 10.11 -13.35 12.36
CA ARG A 184 9.50 -12.56 13.45
C ARG A 184 7.98 -12.73 13.56
N ALA A 185 7.45 -13.90 13.26
CA ALA A 185 6.07 -14.23 13.60
C ALA A 185 5.98 -14.56 15.08
N ASP A 186 5.70 -13.58 15.91
CA ASP A 186 5.51 -13.79 17.36
C ASP A 186 4.08 -14.18 17.70
N ALA A 187 3.92 -14.80 18.88
CA ALA A 187 2.66 -15.35 19.40
C ALA A 187 1.52 -14.32 19.56
N ASN A 188 1.79 -13.04 19.48
CA ASN A 188 0.81 -11.97 19.72
C ASN A 188 0.17 -11.39 18.44
N ASN A 189 0.35 -12.02 17.29
CA ASN A 189 -0.24 -11.60 16.01
C ASN A 189 0.11 -10.17 15.53
N VAL A 190 0.90 -9.40 16.29
CA VAL A 190 1.33 -8.03 15.96
C VAL A 190 2.82 -7.88 16.21
N ARG A 191 3.56 -7.28 15.28
CA ARG A 191 4.99 -7.00 15.43
C ARG A 191 5.36 -5.63 14.87
N GLY A 192 6.41 -5.01 15.43
CA GLY A 192 7.03 -3.82 14.87
C GLY A 192 7.77 -4.14 13.57
N ILE A 193 7.67 -3.24 12.59
CA ILE A 193 8.34 -3.32 11.30
C ILE A 193 9.10 -2.03 11.00
N VAL A 194 9.98 -2.07 9.99
CA VAL A 194 10.75 -0.89 9.55
C VAL A 194 10.12 -0.29 8.29
N LEU A 195 9.81 -1.14 7.32
CA LEU A 195 9.25 -0.75 6.03
C LEU A 195 8.04 -1.63 5.71
N ALA A 196 7.03 -1.05 5.08
CA ALA A 196 5.86 -1.73 4.55
C ALA A 196 5.82 -1.61 3.02
N SER A 197 5.30 -2.64 2.35
CA SER A 197 5.02 -2.59 0.92
C SER A 197 3.83 -1.66 0.64
N GLY A 198 3.94 -0.87 -0.42
CA GLY A 198 2.89 0.02 -0.88
C GLY A 198 1.60 -0.69 -1.34
N CYS A 199 1.63 -2.02 -1.56
CA CYS A 199 0.45 -2.72 -2.07
C CYS A 199 -0.78 -2.61 -1.16
N CYS A 200 -0.57 -2.52 0.18
CA CYS A 200 -1.64 -2.31 1.16
C CYS A 200 -1.07 -1.67 2.44
N MET A 201 -1.42 -0.42 2.70
CA MET A 201 -0.96 0.32 3.87
C MET A 201 -2.14 1.01 4.55
N TRP A 202 -2.37 0.70 5.81
CA TRP A 202 -3.32 1.40 6.68
C TRP A 202 -2.59 2.52 7.41
N VAL A 203 -2.95 3.77 7.19
CA VAL A 203 -2.20 4.90 7.72
C VAL A 203 -3.11 5.79 8.54
N ARG A 204 -2.64 6.22 9.72
CA ARG A 204 -3.29 7.28 10.50
C ARG A 204 -3.18 8.60 9.75
N ARG A 205 -4.32 9.17 9.38
CA ARG A 205 -4.36 10.37 8.54
C ARG A 205 -3.56 11.53 9.12
N GLY A 206 -3.63 11.78 10.41
CA GLY A 206 -2.85 12.85 11.04
C GLY A 206 -1.34 12.67 10.86
N ALA A 207 -0.83 11.44 10.96
CA ALA A 207 0.58 11.16 10.68
C ALA A 207 0.94 11.36 9.21
N LEU A 208 0.04 10.95 8.30
CA LEU A 208 0.22 11.13 6.86
C LEU A 208 0.24 12.61 6.45
N ASP A 209 -0.62 13.43 7.04
CA ASP A 209 -0.66 14.87 6.81
C ASP A 209 0.63 15.57 7.30
N GLN A 210 1.16 15.15 8.46
CA GLN A 210 2.41 15.71 9.01
C GLN A 210 3.62 15.43 8.13
N VAL A 211 3.66 14.30 7.44
CA VAL A 211 4.76 13.94 6.54
C VAL A 211 4.55 14.40 5.10
N GLY A 212 3.38 15.00 4.79
CA GLY A 212 3.06 15.53 3.46
C GLY A 212 2.79 14.46 2.40
N GLY A 213 2.35 13.25 2.80
CA GLY A 213 2.09 12.15 1.86
C GLY A 213 3.36 11.56 1.24
N PHE A 214 3.24 11.05 0.01
CA PHE A 214 4.36 10.52 -0.76
C PHE A 214 5.29 11.63 -1.28
N ASP A 215 6.58 11.34 -1.39
CA ASP A 215 7.53 12.19 -2.11
C ASP A 215 7.42 11.90 -3.62
N GLU A 216 6.88 12.85 -4.37
CA GLU A 216 6.59 12.71 -5.81
C GLU A 216 7.86 12.65 -6.69
N SER A 217 9.01 12.87 -6.11
CA SER A 217 10.28 12.68 -6.80
C SER A 217 10.64 11.21 -7.05
N TYR A 218 9.94 10.27 -6.41
CA TYR A 218 9.94 8.86 -6.76
C TYR A 218 8.83 8.59 -7.77
N PHE A 219 9.18 8.15 -8.95
CA PHE A 219 8.18 7.75 -9.95
C PHE A 219 7.57 6.37 -9.62
N LEU A 220 8.43 5.40 -9.34
CA LEU A 220 8.08 4.02 -8.98
C LEU A 220 9.25 3.38 -8.23
N TYR A 221 8.94 2.55 -7.21
CA TYR A 221 9.87 1.91 -6.28
C TYR A 221 10.51 2.87 -5.27
N PHE A 222 10.60 2.43 -4.03
CA PHE A 222 11.11 3.13 -2.84
C PHE A 222 10.25 4.30 -2.34
N GLU A 223 9.18 4.72 -3.04
CA GLU A 223 8.23 5.71 -2.53
C GLU A 223 7.51 5.22 -1.27
N ASP A 224 7.19 3.91 -1.21
CA ASP A 224 6.59 3.22 -0.07
C ASP A 224 7.59 3.08 1.10
N TYR A 225 8.86 2.81 0.79
CA TYR A 225 9.94 2.78 1.78
C TYR A 225 10.20 4.16 2.36
N ASP A 226 10.26 5.20 1.51
CA ASP A 226 10.40 6.58 1.96
C ASP A 226 9.23 7.01 2.85
N LEU A 227 8.00 6.69 2.44
CA LEU A 227 6.81 6.96 3.24
C LEU A 227 6.85 6.22 4.58
N SER A 228 7.24 4.94 4.60
CA SER A 228 7.41 4.16 5.83
C SER A 228 8.40 4.84 6.78
N MET A 229 9.57 5.26 6.29
CA MET A 229 10.59 5.94 7.07
C MET A 229 10.10 7.29 7.61
N LYS A 230 9.33 8.05 6.83
CA LYS A 230 8.71 9.30 7.30
C LYS A 230 7.68 9.05 8.40
N LEU A 231 6.80 8.06 8.21
CA LEU A 231 5.77 7.70 9.18
C LEU A 231 6.37 7.12 10.48
N ALA A 232 7.52 6.44 10.42
CA ALA A 232 8.24 5.96 11.60
C ALA A 232 8.72 7.09 12.52
N GLN A 233 8.82 8.32 12.03
CA GLN A 233 9.11 9.50 12.84
C GLN A 233 7.87 10.04 13.56
N GLN A 234 6.68 9.61 13.16
CA GLN A 234 5.40 10.05 13.71
C GLN A 234 4.78 9.02 14.66
N GLY A 235 5.22 7.77 14.59
CA GLY A 235 4.69 6.70 15.45
C GLY A 235 5.18 5.32 15.06
N ASN A 236 4.55 4.31 15.63
CA ASN A 236 4.91 2.92 15.42
C ASN A 236 4.43 2.42 14.05
N LEU A 237 5.27 1.64 13.39
CA LEU A 237 4.89 0.86 12.22
C LEU A 237 4.71 -0.59 12.66
N LEU A 238 3.55 -1.16 12.39
CA LEU A 238 3.20 -2.52 12.81
C LEU A 238 2.79 -3.38 11.60
N GLU A 239 2.97 -4.68 11.75
CA GLU A 239 2.35 -5.70 10.89
C GLU A 239 1.48 -6.60 11.76
N SER A 240 0.29 -6.98 11.28
CA SER A 240 -0.60 -7.87 12.02
C SER A 240 -1.05 -9.07 11.19
N GLN A 241 -1.00 -10.26 11.81
CA GLN A 241 -1.54 -11.49 11.23
C GLN A 241 -3.09 -11.54 11.21
N ALA A 242 -3.75 -10.66 11.95
CA ALA A 242 -5.20 -10.52 11.91
C ALA A 242 -5.68 -9.76 10.66
N VAL A 243 -4.82 -8.96 10.05
CA VAL A 243 -5.12 -8.23 8.81
C VAL A 243 -4.48 -8.97 7.65
N ARG A 244 -5.29 -9.64 6.85
CA ARG A 244 -4.84 -10.55 5.79
C ARG A 244 -5.28 -10.07 4.41
N ILE A 245 -4.38 -10.25 3.44
CA ILE A 245 -4.67 -9.96 2.03
C ILE A 245 -4.13 -11.07 1.13
N VAL A 246 -4.74 -11.20 -0.05
CA VAL A 246 -4.14 -11.91 -1.19
C VAL A 246 -3.67 -10.84 -2.18
N HIS A 247 -2.42 -10.94 -2.63
CA HIS A 247 -1.83 -10.01 -3.58
C HIS A 247 -1.49 -10.77 -4.86
N HIS A 248 -2.18 -10.42 -5.94
CA HIS A 248 -2.04 -11.11 -7.23
C HIS A 248 -0.90 -10.56 -8.08
N GLY A 249 -0.17 -9.54 -7.56
CA GLY A 249 1.02 -8.99 -8.19
C GLY A 249 2.15 -10.01 -8.20
N GLY A 250 2.94 -10.07 -9.26
CA GLY A 250 4.03 -11.05 -9.32
C GLY A 250 4.92 -10.93 -10.54
N ASP A 251 4.47 -10.31 -11.61
CA ASP A 251 5.24 -10.22 -12.87
C ASP A 251 6.31 -9.11 -12.88
N ALA A 252 6.87 -8.77 -11.73
CA ALA A 252 8.00 -7.82 -11.65
C ALA A 252 9.20 -8.28 -12.51
N ALA A 253 9.35 -9.59 -12.74
CA ALA A 253 10.45 -10.16 -13.53
C ALA A 253 10.35 -9.92 -15.06
N ARG A 254 9.20 -9.49 -15.56
CA ARG A 254 8.98 -9.17 -17.00
C ARG A 254 9.15 -7.70 -17.34
N LYS A 255 9.47 -6.86 -16.36
CA LYS A 255 9.54 -5.40 -16.51
C LYS A 255 10.89 -5.03 -17.14
N GLY A 256 10.85 -4.36 -18.32
CA GLY A 256 12.01 -4.01 -19.15
C GLY A 256 13.02 -3.04 -18.48
N TRP A 257 14.05 -2.61 -19.23
CA TRP A 257 15.15 -1.74 -18.77
C TRP A 257 14.72 -0.45 -18.07
N GLN A 258 13.56 0.10 -18.45
CA GLN A 258 13.00 1.30 -17.82
C GLN A 258 12.70 1.09 -16.33
N HIS A 259 12.18 -0.07 -15.94
CA HIS A 259 11.94 -0.41 -14.54
C HIS A 259 13.23 -0.53 -13.72
N ILE A 260 14.31 -1.03 -14.35
CA ILE A 260 15.64 -1.06 -13.70
C ILE A 260 16.11 0.38 -13.46
N GLY A 261 15.91 1.30 -14.42
CA GLY A 261 16.23 2.71 -14.26
C GLY A 261 15.49 3.36 -13.09
N TRP A 262 14.18 3.18 -12.99
CA TRP A 262 13.37 3.68 -11.88
C TRP A 262 13.79 3.09 -10.53
N PHE A 263 14.02 1.78 -10.49
CA PHE A 263 14.51 1.11 -9.28
C PHE A 263 15.85 1.68 -8.81
N MET A 264 16.81 1.85 -9.70
CA MET A 264 18.13 2.41 -9.37
C MET A 264 18.05 3.87 -8.93
N ALA A 265 17.25 4.69 -9.62
CA ALA A 265 17.04 6.09 -9.25
C ALA A 265 16.38 6.20 -7.87
N GLY A 266 15.34 5.38 -7.62
CA GLY A 266 14.66 5.29 -6.33
C GLY A 266 15.60 4.84 -5.21
N ALA A 267 16.39 3.79 -5.44
CA ALA A 267 17.36 3.29 -4.46
C ALA A 267 18.41 4.34 -4.09
N ILE A 268 19.01 5.03 -5.09
CA ILE A 268 20.01 6.08 -4.86
C ILE A 268 19.39 7.22 -4.05
N ARG A 269 18.16 7.67 -4.40
CA ARG A 269 17.47 8.72 -3.67
C ARG A 269 17.19 8.31 -2.24
N PHE A 270 16.67 7.09 -2.02
CA PHE A 270 16.38 6.54 -0.70
C PHE A 270 17.63 6.50 0.18
N PHE A 271 18.72 5.92 -0.31
CA PHE A 271 19.97 5.85 0.46
C PHE A 271 20.61 7.22 0.70
N ARG A 272 20.50 8.17 -0.22
CA ARG A 272 20.98 9.55 0.01
C ARG A 272 20.21 10.25 1.12
N ARG A 273 18.93 9.98 1.25
CA ARG A 273 18.07 10.59 2.28
C ARG A 273 18.22 9.91 3.64
N TRP A 274 18.19 8.57 3.66
CA TRP A 274 18.05 7.79 4.89
C TRP A 274 19.36 7.13 5.36
N GLY A 275 20.41 7.17 4.57
CA GLY A 275 21.75 6.65 4.88
C GLY A 275 22.09 5.37 4.11
N TRP A 276 23.36 5.28 3.71
CA TRP A 276 23.88 4.14 2.99
C TRP A 276 24.21 2.99 3.94
N ARG A 277 23.65 1.82 3.65
CA ARG A 277 24.02 0.57 4.30
C ARG A 277 24.54 -0.39 3.23
N TRP A 278 25.85 -0.62 3.20
CA TRP A 278 26.46 -1.44 2.16
C TRP A 278 26.25 -2.94 2.39
N PHE A 279 26.43 -3.39 3.63
CA PHE A 279 26.29 -4.77 4.06
C PHE A 279 25.33 -4.82 5.26
N GLY A 280 24.42 -5.81 5.27
CA GLY A 280 23.44 -6.01 6.34
C GLY A 280 23.74 -7.22 7.20
#